data_d2ece284615afbcbeb63f937e0a405b7
#
_entry.id   d2ece284615afbcbeb63f937e0a405b7
#
_cell.length_a   1.000
_cell.length_b   1.000
_cell.length_c   1.000
_cell.angle_alpha   90.00
_cell.angle_beta   90.00
_cell.angle_gamma   90.00
#
_symmetry.space_group_name_H-M   'P 1'
#
loop_
_entity.id
_entity.type
_entity.pdbx_description
1 polymer ?
#
loop_
_entity_poly.entity_id
_entity_poly.type
_entity_poly.pdbx_seq_one_letter_code
_entity_poly.pdbx_strand_id
1 'polypeptide(L)'
;MNLKSILIVGLGSIGLKHLRIAREIFPESRIAVLRHKETNEIPEGADEIFFNLSDAIQFQPQIAIICSPASTHIEISRALVKQGIHILIEKPISNEQKGLEELNCEAVGNNCVLTVGYNLRFLPSLQKFKDLIDKNFVGDLYSVRSEVGQYLPNWRKADYRKTVSAQKILGGGALLELSHELDYMRWIFGEVESVQAQLSRQSQLDIDVEDTAHIILKFKENKNNTNLIASLNLDFIR
;
A
#
# COMPACT_ATOMS: atom_id res chain seq x y z
N MET A 1 -4.33 9.74 22.74
CA MET A 1 -3.98 10.82 21.80
C MET A 1 -5.29 11.33 21.23
N ASN A 2 -5.59 12.61 21.37
CA ASN A 2 -6.85 13.16 20.85
C ASN A 2 -6.58 13.71 19.44
N LEU A 3 -6.81 12.88 18.41
CA LEU A 3 -6.66 13.27 17.01
C LEU A 3 -7.82 14.22 16.65
N LYS A 4 -7.49 15.43 16.18
CA LYS A 4 -8.47 16.49 15.94
C LYS A 4 -8.88 16.65 14.47
N SER A 5 -7.96 16.35 13.55
CA SER A 5 -8.20 16.55 12.12
C SER A 5 -7.52 15.50 11.26
N ILE A 6 -8.26 14.95 10.29
CA ILE A 6 -7.85 13.88 9.38
C ILE A 6 -8.17 14.32 7.95
N LEU A 7 -7.24 14.07 7.03
CA LEU A 7 -7.46 14.26 5.59
C LEU A 7 -7.43 12.89 4.89
N ILE A 8 -8.47 12.58 4.12
CA ILE A 8 -8.49 11.42 3.22
C ILE A 8 -8.23 11.91 1.81
N VAL A 9 -7.13 11.47 1.21
CA VAL A 9 -6.74 11.84 -0.16
C VAL A 9 -7.11 10.74 -1.14
N GLY A 10 -8.08 11.02 -2.02
CA GLY A 10 -8.65 10.04 -2.93
C GLY A 10 -9.83 9.28 -2.31
N LEU A 11 -10.96 9.26 -3.04
CA LEU A 11 -12.21 8.66 -2.58
C LEU A 11 -12.67 7.52 -3.49
N GLY A 12 -11.72 6.64 -3.84
CA GLY A 12 -12.00 5.33 -4.42
C GLY A 12 -12.52 4.34 -3.37
N SER A 13 -12.63 3.06 -3.71
CA SER A 13 -13.13 2.03 -2.78
C SER A 13 -12.36 1.96 -1.47
N ILE A 14 -11.03 2.12 -1.52
CA ILE A 14 -10.19 2.09 -0.32
C ILE A 14 -10.31 3.39 0.48
N GLY A 15 -10.38 4.55 -0.18
CA GLY A 15 -10.57 5.84 0.49
C GLY A 15 -11.91 5.91 1.23
N LEU A 16 -12.99 5.41 0.63
CA LEU A 16 -14.30 5.28 1.30
C LEU A 16 -14.23 4.37 2.52
N LYS A 17 -13.48 3.27 2.44
CA LYS A 17 -13.26 2.37 3.58
C LYS A 17 -12.51 3.09 4.70
N HIS A 18 -11.43 3.82 4.39
CA HIS A 18 -10.69 4.60 5.38
C HIS A 18 -11.53 5.72 5.99
N LEU A 19 -12.33 6.43 5.20
CA LEU A 19 -13.24 7.46 5.70
C LEU A 19 -14.21 6.89 6.74
N ARG A 20 -14.87 5.77 6.43
CA ARG A 20 -15.78 5.11 7.36
C ARG A 20 -15.08 4.67 8.65
N ILE A 21 -13.92 4.02 8.53
CA ILE A 21 -13.13 3.56 9.68
C ILE A 21 -12.63 4.75 10.52
N ALA A 22 -12.15 5.82 9.86
CA ALA A 22 -11.68 7.01 10.55
C ALA A 22 -12.82 7.67 11.37
N ARG A 23 -14.02 7.75 10.79
CA ARG A 23 -15.20 8.29 11.52
C ARG A 23 -15.63 7.39 12.67
N GLU A 24 -15.56 6.08 12.51
CA GLU A 24 -15.89 5.10 13.56
C GLU A 24 -14.91 5.20 14.75
N ILE A 25 -13.59 5.28 14.46
CA ILE A 25 -12.55 5.32 15.49
C ILE A 25 -12.42 6.70 16.13
N PHE A 26 -12.63 7.75 15.36
CA PHE A 26 -12.44 9.15 15.75
C PHE A 26 -13.72 9.98 15.51
N PRO A 27 -14.81 9.72 16.23
CA PRO A 27 -16.11 10.35 15.98
C PRO A 27 -16.08 11.86 16.12
N GLU A 28 -15.24 12.41 16.98
CA GLU A 28 -15.12 13.84 17.27
C GLU A 28 -14.09 14.59 16.40
N SER A 29 -13.33 13.87 15.57
CA SER A 29 -12.36 14.49 14.69
C SER A 29 -13.04 15.17 13.51
N ARG A 30 -12.52 16.32 13.09
CA ARG A 30 -12.86 16.88 11.79
C ARG A 30 -12.22 16.04 10.69
N ILE A 31 -13.01 15.52 9.76
CA ILE A 31 -12.54 14.69 8.66
C ILE A 31 -12.83 15.39 7.34
N ALA A 32 -11.77 15.70 6.60
CA ALA A 32 -11.87 16.26 5.26
C ALA A 32 -11.49 15.23 4.20
N VAL A 33 -12.01 15.41 3.00
CA VAL A 33 -11.70 14.58 1.83
C VAL A 33 -11.13 15.46 0.73
N LEU A 34 -10.00 15.07 0.16
CA LEU A 34 -9.46 15.63 -1.08
C LEU A 34 -9.76 14.68 -2.24
N ARG A 35 -10.46 15.16 -3.26
CA ARG A 35 -10.74 14.40 -4.47
C ARG A 35 -10.57 15.26 -5.72
N HIS A 36 -10.22 14.63 -6.80
CA HIS A 36 -9.95 15.29 -8.09
C HIS A 36 -11.23 15.67 -8.86
N LYS A 37 -12.33 14.92 -8.67
CA LYS A 37 -13.57 15.20 -9.38
C LYS A 37 -14.53 16.03 -8.52
N GLU A 38 -14.89 17.22 -8.99
CA GLU A 38 -15.80 18.11 -8.30
C GLU A 38 -17.21 17.48 -8.13
N THR A 39 -17.81 17.77 -7.00
CA THR A 39 -19.18 17.38 -6.62
C THR A 39 -19.70 18.35 -5.57
N ASN A 40 -21.01 18.54 -5.54
CA ASN A 40 -21.68 19.35 -4.52
C ASN A 40 -22.03 18.56 -3.26
N GLU A 41 -21.80 17.25 -3.25
CA GLU A 41 -22.16 16.38 -2.13
C GLU A 41 -20.93 16.06 -1.30
N ILE A 42 -20.98 16.36 0.00
CA ILE A 42 -20.01 15.92 0.98
C ILE A 42 -20.29 14.44 1.27
N PRO A 43 -19.28 13.55 1.16
CA PRO A 43 -19.48 12.13 1.43
C PRO A 43 -19.88 11.88 2.89
N GLU A 44 -20.75 10.90 3.11
CA GLU A 44 -21.10 10.47 4.46
C GLU A 44 -19.84 10.12 5.26
N GLY A 45 -19.74 10.67 6.47
CA GLY A 45 -18.60 10.52 7.35
C GLY A 45 -17.52 11.60 7.22
N ALA A 46 -17.58 12.46 6.19
CA ALA A 46 -16.72 13.63 6.07
C ALA A 46 -17.46 14.90 6.54
N ASP A 47 -16.69 15.89 6.97
CA ASP A 47 -17.21 17.21 7.35
C ASP A 47 -16.94 18.23 6.25
N GLU A 48 -15.86 18.05 5.48
CA GLU A 48 -15.44 18.97 4.43
C GLU A 48 -14.92 18.22 3.19
N ILE A 49 -14.97 18.87 2.05
CA ILE A 49 -14.45 18.36 0.79
C ILE A 49 -13.61 19.43 0.08
N PHE A 50 -12.46 18.99 -0.43
CA PHE A 50 -11.52 19.84 -1.20
C PHE A 50 -11.25 19.22 -2.57
N PHE A 51 -10.92 20.07 -3.55
CA PHE A 51 -10.65 19.66 -4.92
C PHE A 51 -9.22 19.99 -5.37
N ASN A 52 -8.48 20.72 -4.55
CA ASN A 52 -7.06 20.97 -4.74
C ASN A 52 -6.28 20.80 -3.44
N LEU A 53 -5.00 20.52 -3.56
CA LEU A 53 -4.14 20.18 -2.42
C LEU A 53 -3.86 21.41 -1.53
N SER A 54 -3.80 22.62 -2.11
CA SER A 54 -3.53 23.83 -1.35
C SER A 54 -4.61 24.12 -0.32
N ASP A 55 -5.88 23.99 -0.69
CA ASP A 55 -7.01 24.19 0.23
C ASP A 55 -7.07 23.08 1.28
N ALA A 56 -6.79 21.83 0.87
CA ALA A 56 -6.70 20.72 1.80
C ALA A 56 -5.56 20.87 2.85
N ILE A 57 -4.48 21.52 2.49
CA ILE A 57 -3.40 21.90 3.43
C ILE A 57 -3.86 22.98 4.41
N GLN A 58 -4.64 23.97 3.95
CA GLN A 58 -5.17 25.02 4.81
C GLN A 58 -6.14 24.51 5.88
N PHE A 59 -6.75 23.36 5.67
CA PHE A 59 -7.53 22.64 6.69
C PHE A 59 -6.67 22.22 7.91
N GLN A 60 -5.33 22.22 7.77
CA GLN A 60 -4.34 21.83 8.80
C GLN A 60 -4.61 20.43 9.38
N PRO A 61 -4.67 19.38 8.56
CA PRO A 61 -4.84 18.03 9.08
C PRO A 61 -3.62 17.61 9.90
N GLN A 62 -3.85 16.89 11.00
CA GLN A 62 -2.77 16.29 11.78
C GLN A 62 -2.24 15.02 11.07
N ILE A 63 -3.14 14.28 10.43
CA ILE A 63 -2.81 13.06 9.68
C ILE A 63 -3.50 13.13 8.32
N ALA A 64 -2.80 12.69 7.28
CA ALA A 64 -3.38 12.42 5.97
C ALA A 64 -3.26 10.93 5.63
N ILE A 65 -4.34 10.38 5.07
CA ILE A 65 -4.38 9.00 4.55
C ILE A 65 -4.44 9.10 3.03
N ILE A 66 -3.38 8.64 2.36
CA ILE A 66 -3.23 8.76 0.90
C ILE A 66 -3.77 7.50 0.24
N CYS A 67 -4.90 7.64 -0.45
CA CYS A 67 -5.64 6.57 -1.13
C CYS A 67 -5.81 6.83 -2.64
N SER A 68 -5.05 7.77 -3.17
CA SER A 68 -5.00 8.09 -4.61
C SER A 68 -4.25 6.98 -5.38
N PRO A 69 -4.13 7.03 -6.70
CA PRO A 69 -3.28 6.11 -7.44
C PRO A 69 -1.80 6.20 -7.03
N ALA A 70 -1.09 5.08 -7.05
CA ALA A 70 0.30 4.97 -6.58
C ALA A 70 1.27 5.97 -7.27
N SER A 71 0.98 6.33 -8.52
CA SER A 71 1.74 7.32 -9.29
C SER A 71 1.70 8.75 -8.71
N THR A 72 0.77 9.04 -7.80
CA THR A 72 0.63 10.38 -7.17
C THR A 72 1.06 10.41 -5.70
N HIS A 73 1.38 9.27 -5.12
CA HIS A 73 1.64 9.15 -3.68
C HIS A 73 2.81 10.01 -3.21
N ILE A 74 3.93 9.97 -3.93
CA ILE A 74 5.16 10.68 -3.53
C ILE A 74 4.96 12.19 -3.56
N GLU A 75 4.42 12.73 -4.65
CA GLU A 75 4.22 14.16 -4.80
C GLU A 75 3.30 14.73 -3.72
N ILE A 76 2.15 14.09 -3.52
CA ILE A 76 1.17 14.51 -2.51
C ILE A 76 1.75 14.39 -1.11
N SER A 77 2.41 13.26 -0.79
CA SER A 77 3.00 13.03 0.53
C SER A 77 4.08 14.05 0.86
N ARG A 78 4.96 14.39 -0.09
CA ARG A 78 6.01 15.40 0.11
C ARG A 78 5.43 16.79 0.40
N ALA A 79 4.37 17.18 -0.32
CA ALA A 79 3.70 18.46 -0.07
C ALA A 79 3.11 18.53 1.35
N LEU A 80 2.52 17.44 1.84
CA LEU A 80 1.91 17.36 3.16
C LEU A 80 2.94 17.26 4.28
N VAL A 81 3.99 16.46 4.11
CA VAL A 81 5.09 16.30 5.08
C VAL A 81 5.82 17.62 5.34
N LYS A 82 6.01 18.46 4.32
CA LYS A 82 6.58 19.81 4.47
C LYS A 82 5.76 20.73 5.38
N GLN A 83 4.50 20.39 5.61
CA GLN A 83 3.60 21.11 6.53
C GLN A 83 3.51 20.44 7.92
N GLY A 84 4.37 19.44 8.20
CA GLY A 84 4.35 18.73 9.47
C GLY A 84 3.20 17.72 9.62
N ILE A 85 2.58 17.32 8.53
CA ILE A 85 1.43 16.41 8.53
C ILE A 85 1.93 14.94 8.51
N HIS A 86 1.48 14.12 9.46
CA HIS A 86 1.77 12.69 9.49
C HIS A 86 1.06 11.96 8.36
N ILE A 87 1.67 10.91 7.81
CA ILE A 87 1.17 10.26 6.59
C ILE A 87 1.00 8.75 6.79
N LEU A 88 -0.17 8.25 6.42
CA LEU A 88 -0.42 6.85 6.07
C LEU A 88 -0.63 6.78 4.55
N ILE A 89 0.26 6.09 3.84
CA ILE A 89 0.14 5.86 2.39
C ILE A 89 -0.42 4.47 2.15
N GLU A 90 -1.44 4.34 1.30
CA GLU A 90 -1.87 3.04 0.82
C GLU A 90 -0.78 2.35 -0.01
N LYS A 91 -0.81 1.04 0.02
CA LYS A 91 0.14 0.22 -0.76
C LYS A 91 -0.17 0.28 -2.28
N PRO A 92 0.84 0.18 -3.14
CA PRO A 92 2.26 0.33 -2.84
C PRO A 92 2.61 1.78 -2.52
N ILE A 93 3.74 2.01 -1.84
CA ILE A 93 4.18 3.38 -1.51
C ILE A 93 4.32 4.27 -2.74
N SER A 94 4.72 3.67 -3.87
CA SER A 94 4.88 4.32 -5.18
C SER A 94 4.96 3.27 -6.28
N ASN A 95 4.74 3.67 -7.51
CA ASN A 95 5.03 2.89 -8.72
C ASN A 95 6.47 3.09 -9.24
N GLU A 96 7.22 4.03 -8.68
CA GLU A 96 8.60 4.37 -9.05
C GLU A 96 9.46 4.58 -7.81
N GLN A 97 10.79 4.41 -7.95
CA GLN A 97 11.73 4.69 -6.87
C GLN A 97 12.04 6.19 -6.69
N LYS A 98 11.80 6.96 -7.75
CA LYS A 98 12.09 8.40 -7.76
C LYS A 98 11.32 9.14 -6.66
N GLY A 99 12.03 9.91 -5.86
CA GLY A 99 11.45 10.74 -4.80
C GLY A 99 11.19 10.02 -3.46
N LEU A 100 11.43 8.70 -3.36
CA LEU A 100 11.25 7.96 -2.12
C LEU A 100 12.25 8.36 -1.02
N GLU A 101 13.51 8.52 -1.39
CA GLU A 101 14.56 8.91 -0.46
C GLU A 101 14.34 10.34 0.04
N GLU A 102 14.01 11.25 -0.86
CA GLU A 102 13.67 12.63 -0.52
C GLU A 102 12.43 12.70 0.38
N LEU A 103 11.38 11.92 0.11
CA LEU A 103 10.20 11.85 0.97
C LEU A 103 10.57 11.38 2.38
N ASN A 104 11.41 10.35 2.49
CA ASN A 104 11.85 9.84 3.78
C ASN A 104 12.69 10.88 4.54
N CYS A 105 13.63 11.55 3.87
CA CYS A 105 14.43 12.61 4.47
C CYS A 105 13.56 13.80 4.92
N GLU A 106 12.59 14.21 4.10
CA GLU A 106 11.64 15.28 4.44
C GLU A 106 10.76 14.88 5.62
N ALA A 107 10.30 13.62 5.71
CA ALA A 107 9.51 13.13 6.83
C ALA A 107 10.30 13.16 8.15
N VAL A 108 11.53 12.68 8.13
CA VAL A 108 12.45 12.73 9.29
C VAL A 108 12.73 14.18 9.69
N GLY A 109 13.07 15.03 8.71
CA GLY A 109 13.42 16.45 8.96
C GLY A 109 12.26 17.26 9.54
N ASN A 110 11.03 16.94 9.21
CA ASN A 110 9.82 17.59 9.74
C ASN A 110 9.20 16.83 10.94
N ASN A 111 9.87 15.81 11.46
CA ASN A 111 9.39 14.98 12.58
C ASN A 111 8.01 14.36 12.30
N CYS A 112 7.75 13.97 11.04
CA CYS A 112 6.53 13.33 10.61
C CYS A 112 6.65 11.81 10.68
N VAL A 113 5.59 11.15 11.13
CA VAL A 113 5.41 9.70 10.96
C VAL A 113 5.00 9.45 9.51
N LEU A 114 5.75 8.58 8.83
CA LEU A 114 5.45 8.08 7.50
C LEU A 114 5.29 6.56 7.58
N THR A 115 4.13 6.05 7.19
CA THR A 115 3.86 4.61 7.21
C THR A 115 3.11 4.16 5.96
N VAL A 116 3.21 2.89 5.62
CA VAL A 116 2.56 2.29 4.45
C VAL A 116 1.50 1.29 4.89
N GLY A 117 0.37 1.25 4.20
CA GLY A 117 -0.83 0.48 4.52
C GLY A 117 -0.72 -1.03 4.29
N TYR A 118 0.39 -1.66 4.67
CA TYR A 118 0.54 -3.12 4.64
C TYR A 118 -0.21 -3.77 5.80
N ASN A 119 -1.53 -3.77 5.69
CA ASN A 119 -2.44 -4.21 6.74
C ASN A 119 -2.38 -5.70 7.07
N LEU A 120 -1.84 -6.55 6.19
CA LEU A 120 -1.70 -7.99 6.46
C LEU A 120 -0.77 -8.28 7.63
N ARG A 121 0.14 -7.39 8.00
CA ARG A 121 0.94 -7.49 9.23
C ARG A 121 0.10 -7.53 10.50
N PHE A 122 -1.14 -7.03 10.45
CA PHE A 122 -2.11 -7.04 11.55
C PHE A 122 -3.11 -8.19 11.47
N LEU A 123 -3.01 -9.05 10.47
CA LEU A 123 -3.87 -10.21 10.34
C LEU A 123 -3.50 -11.27 11.38
N PRO A 124 -4.43 -11.70 12.27
CA PRO A 124 -4.10 -12.61 13.37
C PRO A 124 -3.45 -13.93 12.92
N SER A 125 -3.86 -14.47 11.77
CA SER A 125 -3.26 -15.68 11.23
C SER A 125 -1.79 -15.49 10.80
N LEU A 126 -1.45 -14.36 10.16
CA LEU A 126 -0.06 -14.04 9.80
C LEU A 126 0.79 -13.69 11.02
N GLN A 127 0.23 -13.01 12.01
CA GLN A 127 0.93 -12.77 13.28
C GLN A 127 1.23 -14.08 13.99
N LYS A 128 0.24 -15.01 14.02
CA LYS A 128 0.46 -16.34 14.60
C LYS A 128 1.49 -17.16 13.82
N PHE A 129 1.45 -17.10 12.49
CA PHE A 129 2.44 -17.77 11.65
C PHE A 129 3.85 -17.24 11.93
N LYS A 130 4.01 -15.92 11.97
CA LYS A 130 5.28 -15.30 12.34
C LYS A 130 5.77 -15.71 13.74
N ASP A 131 4.89 -15.71 14.74
CA ASP A 131 5.22 -16.17 16.10
C ASP A 131 5.75 -17.60 16.12
N LEU A 132 5.17 -18.51 15.35
CA LEU A 132 5.65 -19.89 15.23
C LEU A 132 7.03 -19.98 14.58
N ILE A 133 7.29 -19.17 13.55
CA ILE A 133 8.61 -19.07 12.91
C ILE A 133 9.65 -18.51 13.90
N ASP A 134 9.33 -17.40 14.58
CA ASP A 134 10.23 -16.76 15.54
C ASP A 134 10.60 -17.68 16.72
N LYS A 135 9.69 -18.58 17.09
CA LYS A 135 9.89 -19.61 18.13
C LYS A 135 10.56 -20.88 17.62
N ASN A 136 10.97 -20.91 16.36
CA ASN A 136 11.58 -22.08 15.71
C ASN A 136 10.72 -23.35 15.82
N PHE A 137 9.37 -23.21 15.77
CA PHE A 137 8.43 -24.31 15.96
C PHE A 137 8.55 -25.40 14.89
N VAL A 138 8.92 -25.01 13.66
CA VAL A 138 9.07 -25.92 12.52
C VAL A 138 10.53 -26.35 12.28
N GLY A 139 11.47 -25.92 13.15
CA GLY A 139 12.90 -26.17 12.97
C GLY A 139 13.51 -25.27 11.89
N ASP A 140 14.65 -25.70 11.35
CA ASP A 140 15.40 -24.93 10.35
C ASP A 140 14.62 -24.77 9.05
N LEU A 141 14.59 -23.53 8.55
CA LEU A 141 13.89 -23.19 7.31
C LEU A 141 14.83 -23.30 6.11
N TYR A 142 14.48 -24.14 5.15
CA TYR A 142 15.27 -24.35 3.92
C TYR A 142 14.63 -23.68 2.70
N SER A 143 13.30 -23.66 2.63
CA SER A 143 12.59 -23.04 1.53
C SER A 143 11.21 -22.55 1.96
N VAL A 144 10.73 -21.50 1.29
CA VAL A 144 9.37 -20.97 1.41
C VAL A 144 8.77 -20.85 0.02
N ARG A 145 7.49 -21.13 -0.07
CA ARG A 145 6.72 -20.91 -1.29
C ARG A 145 5.49 -20.08 -0.96
N SER A 146 5.29 -19.01 -1.71
CA SER A 146 4.09 -18.18 -1.65
C SER A 146 3.45 -18.08 -3.02
N GLU A 147 2.16 -18.22 -3.06
CA GLU A 147 1.41 -18.20 -4.29
C GLU A 147 0.09 -17.47 -4.08
N VAL A 148 -0.13 -16.41 -4.84
CA VAL A 148 -1.39 -15.68 -4.86
C VAL A 148 -1.78 -15.36 -6.29
N GLY A 149 -2.98 -15.69 -6.64
CA GLY A 149 -3.58 -15.33 -7.91
C GLY A 149 -5.05 -14.97 -7.71
N GLN A 150 -5.50 -14.03 -8.49
CA GLN A 150 -6.90 -13.64 -8.50
C GLN A 150 -7.27 -13.11 -9.88
N TYR A 151 -8.30 -13.67 -10.50
CA TYR A 151 -8.71 -13.28 -11.84
C TYR A 151 -9.19 -11.82 -11.87
N LEU A 152 -8.39 -10.95 -12.48
CA LEU A 152 -8.58 -9.50 -12.44
C LEU A 152 -9.99 -9.02 -12.85
N PRO A 153 -10.62 -9.59 -13.91
CA PRO A 153 -11.99 -9.21 -14.29
C PRO A 153 -13.03 -9.41 -13.19
N ASN A 154 -12.78 -10.30 -12.24
CA ASN A 154 -13.70 -10.62 -11.15
C ASN A 154 -13.43 -9.85 -9.85
N TRP A 155 -12.38 -9.01 -9.79
CA TRP A 155 -12.05 -8.27 -8.56
C TRP A 155 -13.09 -7.25 -8.16
N ARG A 156 -13.73 -6.62 -9.16
CA ARG A 156 -14.68 -5.53 -8.94
C ARG A 156 -15.81 -5.62 -9.95
N LYS A 157 -16.96 -5.04 -9.62
CA LYS A 157 -18.11 -4.93 -10.56
C LYS A 157 -17.84 -4.00 -11.75
N ALA A 158 -16.87 -3.08 -11.62
CA ALA A 158 -16.49 -2.16 -12.68
C ALA A 158 -15.65 -2.87 -13.75
N ASP A 159 -15.64 -2.31 -14.96
CA ASP A 159 -14.77 -2.77 -16.05
C ASP A 159 -13.29 -2.71 -15.60
N TYR A 160 -12.65 -3.86 -15.48
CA TYR A 160 -11.29 -3.99 -14.97
C TYR A 160 -10.29 -3.16 -15.78
N ARG A 161 -10.50 -2.99 -17.10
CA ARG A 161 -9.63 -2.23 -18.00
C ARG A 161 -9.48 -0.76 -17.61
N LYS A 162 -10.49 -0.22 -16.92
CA LYS A 162 -10.54 1.17 -16.43
C LYS A 162 -10.04 1.32 -14.99
N THR A 163 -9.62 0.23 -14.37
CA THR A 163 -9.11 0.27 -12.99
C THR A 163 -7.62 0.60 -12.95
N VAL A 164 -7.14 1.05 -11.80
CA VAL A 164 -5.71 1.27 -11.54
C VAL A 164 -4.91 0.01 -11.85
N SER A 165 -5.40 -1.16 -11.45
CA SER A 165 -4.72 -2.45 -11.59
C SER A 165 -4.34 -2.80 -13.04
N ALA A 166 -5.12 -2.33 -14.02
CA ALA A 166 -4.91 -2.60 -15.44
C ALA A 166 -4.00 -1.59 -16.16
N GLN A 167 -3.63 -0.47 -15.50
CA GLN A 167 -3.02 0.67 -16.17
C GLN A 167 -1.65 1.02 -15.57
N LYS A 168 -0.60 0.95 -16.40
CA LYS A 168 0.78 1.27 -16.01
C LYS A 168 0.95 2.69 -15.50
N ILE A 169 0.32 3.66 -16.16
CA ILE A 169 0.41 5.08 -15.79
C ILE A 169 -0.13 5.37 -14.38
N LEU A 170 -1.02 4.53 -13.86
CA LEU A 170 -1.58 4.65 -12.53
C LEU A 170 -0.85 3.79 -11.47
N GLY A 171 0.15 3.01 -11.88
CA GLY A 171 0.90 2.13 -11.01
C GLY A 171 0.23 0.76 -10.82
N GLY A 172 -0.43 0.24 -11.87
CA GLY A 172 -0.98 -1.12 -11.90
C GLY A 172 0.07 -2.21 -12.09
N GLY A 173 -0.39 -3.44 -12.27
CA GLY A 173 0.40 -4.63 -12.47
C GLY A 173 0.35 -5.61 -11.31
N ALA A 174 0.55 -6.90 -11.61
CA ALA A 174 0.45 -7.98 -10.62
C ALA A 174 1.46 -7.78 -9.48
N LEU A 175 2.67 -7.34 -9.80
CA LEU A 175 3.71 -7.09 -8.79
C LEU A 175 3.30 -6.04 -7.76
N LEU A 176 2.82 -4.89 -8.21
CA LEU A 176 2.48 -3.76 -7.32
C LEU A 176 1.16 -3.99 -6.59
N GLU A 177 0.16 -4.54 -7.28
CA GLU A 177 -1.14 -4.82 -6.66
C GLU A 177 -1.06 -5.92 -5.60
N LEU A 178 -0.23 -6.96 -5.82
CA LEU A 178 -0.03 -8.08 -4.92
C LEU A 178 1.25 -7.94 -4.07
N SER A 179 1.69 -6.71 -3.81
CA SER A 179 2.93 -6.41 -3.06
C SER A 179 2.87 -6.76 -1.56
N HIS A 180 1.71 -7.10 -1.03
CA HIS A 180 1.58 -7.60 0.33
C HIS A 180 2.45 -8.83 0.58
N GLU A 181 2.58 -9.70 -0.42
CA GLU A 181 3.37 -10.92 -0.35
C GLU A 181 4.85 -10.61 -0.16
N LEU A 182 5.37 -9.62 -0.85
CA LEU A 182 6.75 -9.14 -0.67
C LEU A 182 6.98 -8.52 0.71
N ASP A 183 6.00 -7.76 1.19
CA ASP A 183 6.06 -7.11 2.49
C ASP A 183 6.10 -8.12 3.64
N TYR A 184 5.13 -9.06 3.68
CA TYR A 184 5.12 -10.02 4.79
C TYR A 184 6.24 -11.05 4.70
N MET A 185 6.77 -11.35 3.51
CA MET A 185 7.97 -12.17 3.37
C MET A 185 9.17 -11.53 4.09
N ARG A 186 9.44 -10.25 3.84
CA ARG A 186 10.48 -9.52 4.57
C ARG A 186 10.22 -9.46 6.08
N TRP A 187 8.97 -9.19 6.46
CA TRP A 187 8.60 -9.08 7.87
C TRP A 187 8.76 -10.40 8.64
N ILE A 188 8.48 -11.54 8.02
CA ILE A 188 8.54 -12.86 8.67
C ILE A 188 9.95 -13.45 8.61
N PHE A 189 10.60 -13.39 7.45
CA PHE A 189 11.84 -14.14 7.20
C PHE A 189 13.10 -13.27 7.21
N GLY A 190 12.97 -11.95 7.26
CA GLY A 190 14.08 -11.01 7.37
C GLY A 190 14.42 -10.32 6.06
N GLU A 191 15.62 -9.71 6.02
CA GLU A 191 16.05 -8.90 4.88
C GLU A 191 16.46 -9.77 3.69
N VAL A 192 16.13 -9.29 2.49
CA VAL A 192 16.48 -9.92 1.23
C VAL A 192 17.93 -9.59 0.88
N GLU A 193 18.71 -10.60 0.52
CA GLU A 193 20.09 -10.46 0.03
C GLU A 193 20.11 -10.25 -1.49
N SER A 194 19.31 -11.05 -2.22
CA SER A 194 19.23 -10.95 -3.68
C SER A 194 17.85 -11.34 -4.18
N VAL A 195 17.49 -10.82 -5.35
CA VAL A 195 16.23 -11.10 -6.04
C VAL A 195 16.47 -11.46 -7.50
N GLN A 196 15.73 -12.45 -7.99
CA GLN A 196 15.58 -12.74 -9.41
C GLN A 196 14.08 -12.74 -9.71
N ALA A 197 13.68 -12.08 -10.79
CA ALA A 197 12.27 -11.98 -11.15
C ALA A 197 12.05 -12.01 -12.66
N GLN A 198 10.95 -12.65 -13.06
CA GLN A 198 10.42 -12.59 -14.41
C GLN A 198 9.01 -12.01 -14.34
N LEU A 199 8.83 -10.83 -14.90
CA LEU A 199 7.54 -10.19 -15.08
C LEU A 199 7.08 -10.37 -16.51
N SER A 200 5.83 -10.76 -16.73
CA SER A 200 5.32 -11.01 -18.08
C SER A 200 3.81 -10.84 -18.20
N ARG A 201 3.37 -10.64 -19.44
CA ARG A 201 1.96 -10.80 -19.82
C ARG A 201 1.81 -12.19 -20.42
N GLN A 202 1.14 -13.08 -19.71
CA GLN A 202 0.93 -14.47 -20.11
C GLN A 202 -0.48 -14.72 -20.61
N SER A 203 -1.44 -13.88 -20.22
CA SER A 203 -2.83 -14.02 -20.61
C SER A 203 -3.23 -13.09 -21.75
N GLN A 204 -4.50 -13.18 -22.14
CA GLN A 204 -5.13 -12.28 -23.11
C GLN A 204 -5.93 -11.13 -22.43
N LEU A 205 -5.64 -10.83 -21.18
CA LEU A 205 -6.25 -9.67 -20.50
C LEU A 205 -5.87 -8.39 -21.26
N ASP A 206 -6.86 -7.53 -21.45
CA ASP A 206 -6.69 -6.23 -22.08
C ASP A 206 -6.16 -5.21 -21.04
N ILE A 207 -4.83 -5.25 -20.81
CA ILE A 207 -4.09 -4.47 -19.84
C ILE A 207 -2.73 -4.04 -20.42
N ASP A 208 -2.13 -2.97 -19.93
CA ASP A 208 -0.81 -2.49 -20.36
C ASP A 208 0.32 -2.74 -19.35
N VAL A 209 0.05 -3.63 -18.39
CA VAL A 209 0.94 -4.05 -17.30
C VAL A 209 1.21 -5.54 -17.36
N GLU A 210 2.14 -6.04 -16.54
CA GLU A 210 2.30 -7.48 -16.33
C GLU A 210 1.10 -8.08 -15.57
N ASP A 211 0.68 -9.27 -15.99
CA ASP A 211 -0.34 -10.07 -15.32
C ASP A 211 0.25 -11.19 -14.45
N THR A 212 1.56 -11.38 -14.54
CA THR A 212 2.26 -12.46 -13.84
C THR A 212 3.65 -11.99 -13.39
N ALA A 213 4.00 -12.30 -12.14
CA ALA A 213 5.33 -12.10 -11.58
C ALA A 213 5.82 -13.39 -10.90
N HIS A 214 6.91 -13.97 -11.41
CA HIS A 214 7.64 -15.08 -10.81
C HIS A 214 8.89 -14.53 -10.17
N ILE A 215 9.06 -14.74 -8.85
CA ILE A 215 10.10 -14.09 -8.05
C ILE A 215 10.80 -15.13 -7.21
N ILE A 216 12.14 -15.06 -7.17
CA ILE A 216 12.98 -15.82 -6.26
C ILE A 216 13.70 -14.83 -5.35
N LEU A 217 13.54 -14.99 -4.04
CA LEU A 217 14.19 -14.20 -3.01
C LEU A 217 15.22 -15.07 -2.27
N LYS A 218 16.46 -14.62 -2.15
CA LYS A 218 17.43 -15.15 -1.20
C LYS A 218 17.47 -14.22 0.00
N PHE A 219 17.29 -14.75 1.19
CA PHE A 219 17.32 -13.98 2.43
C PHE A 219 18.73 -13.93 3.03
N LYS A 220 19.04 -12.81 3.71
CA LYS A 220 20.24 -12.71 4.55
C LYS A 220 20.13 -13.71 5.70
N GLU A 221 21.28 -14.26 6.10
CA GLU A 221 21.34 -15.12 7.27
C GLU A 221 20.82 -14.42 8.53
N ASN A 222 20.07 -15.15 9.30
CA ASN A 222 19.61 -14.70 10.62
C ASN A 222 19.45 -15.92 11.56
N LYS A 223 18.99 -15.68 12.78
CA LYS A 223 18.86 -16.72 13.81
C LYS A 223 17.95 -17.91 13.42
N ASN A 224 17.05 -17.73 12.45
CA ASN A 224 16.06 -18.72 12.05
C ASN A 224 16.35 -19.35 10.69
N ASN A 225 17.35 -18.81 9.94
CA ASN A 225 17.73 -19.37 8.64
C ASN A 225 19.19 -19.05 8.29
N THR A 226 19.84 -19.96 7.58
CA THR A 226 21.22 -19.79 7.10
C THR A 226 21.30 -19.61 5.59
N ASN A 227 20.34 -20.12 4.81
CA ASN A 227 20.33 -20.04 3.34
C ASN A 227 18.92 -20.11 2.80
N LEU A 228 18.00 -19.39 3.41
CA LEU A 228 16.59 -19.44 3.04
C LEU A 228 16.35 -18.86 1.65
N ILE A 229 15.68 -19.66 0.80
CA ILE A 229 15.19 -19.21 -0.50
C ILE A 229 13.67 -19.28 -0.51
N ALA A 230 13.02 -18.20 -0.97
CA ALA A 230 11.59 -18.19 -1.22
C ALA A 230 11.30 -18.04 -2.71
N SER A 231 10.27 -18.74 -3.17
CA SER A 231 9.65 -18.54 -4.48
C SER A 231 8.26 -17.93 -4.31
N LEU A 232 8.00 -16.84 -5.05
CA LEU A 232 6.69 -16.18 -5.06
C LEU A 232 6.13 -16.18 -6.48
N ASN A 233 4.85 -16.54 -6.59
CA ASN A 233 4.09 -16.46 -7.84
C ASN A 233 2.87 -15.58 -7.61
N LEU A 234 2.84 -14.45 -8.31
CA LEU A 234 1.78 -13.44 -8.21
C LEU A 234 1.10 -13.33 -9.57
N ASP A 235 -0.23 -13.38 -9.64
CA ASP A 235 -0.89 -13.25 -10.93
C ASP A 235 -2.34 -12.72 -10.88
N PHE A 236 -2.79 -12.26 -12.05
CA PHE A 236 -4.14 -11.80 -12.34
C PHE A 236 -5.00 -12.82 -13.10
N ILE A 237 -4.52 -14.06 -13.26
CA ILE A 237 -5.07 -15.03 -14.20
C ILE A 237 -5.73 -16.24 -13.55
N ARG A 238 -5.70 -16.36 -12.22
CA ARG A 238 -6.29 -17.47 -11.46
C ARG A 238 -7.55 -17.08 -10.72
#